data_635c96b4974b0e4dcb93dc81cdb87552
#
_entry.id   635c96b4974b0e4dcb93dc81cdb87552
#
_cell.length_a   1.000
_cell.length_b   1.000
_cell.length_c   1.000
_cell.angle_alpha   90.00
_cell.angle_beta   90.00
_cell.angle_gamma   90.00
#
_symmetry.space_group_name_H-M   'P 1'
#
loop_
_entity.id
_entity.type
_entity.pdbx_description
1 polymer ?
#
loop_
_entity_poly.entity_id
_entity_poly.type
_entity_poly.pdbx_seq_one_letter_code
_entity_poly.pdbx_strand_id
1 'polypeptide(L)'
;EENPNILEEYQQAGYEEDPLALMTKIQVISELLGQYQNVSGYQAYLESIQTQYEQMKDSSFYEGRPYAEAQGKKTTEDFAKLQGTEPEIGMNWGVEALMEEQISSEILILLALGICIVLVSQDRTHDLFGLLRSCRRGHGCLIAAKFAIALTAVLFLGISVYGSQIAIAWKLYGMGNLNRPMQSVNELNESARQLTVGGYLLDYYLRHLIAVLVLTAFMLCLFLSIYSTMTALVVVGICAVLCAVGYWKVPEIAVNSWIHFLNPVAWFWSSQLYEGYWNINLFGKPVNALTANTCFQLV
;
A
#
# COMPACT_ATOMS: atom_id res chain seq x y z
N GLU A 1 -10.63 25.84 10.03
CA GLU A 1 -11.01 26.37 11.35
C GLU A 1 -12.51 26.12 11.52
N GLU A 2 -12.87 25.08 12.30
CA GLU A 2 -14.25 24.80 12.65
C GLU A 2 -14.76 25.93 13.53
N ASN A 3 -15.77 26.60 13.05
CA ASN A 3 -16.46 27.64 13.81
C ASN A 3 -17.30 26.96 14.93
N PRO A 4 -16.96 27.07 16.20
CA PRO A 4 -17.66 26.37 17.29
C PRO A 4 -19.12 26.79 17.47
N ASN A 5 -19.55 27.86 16.81
CA ASN A 5 -20.90 28.44 16.98
C ASN A 5 -21.88 28.02 15.85
N ILE A 6 -21.48 27.20 14.88
CA ILE A 6 -22.37 26.79 13.77
C ILE A 6 -23.63 26.09 14.30
N LEU A 7 -23.52 25.27 15.34
CA LEU A 7 -24.64 24.57 15.95
C LEU A 7 -25.65 25.50 16.63
N GLU A 8 -25.18 26.58 17.28
CA GLU A 8 -26.05 27.57 17.92
C GLU A 8 -26.73 28.46 16.87
N GLU A 9 -26.03 28.89 15.84
CA GLU A 9 -26.62 29.64 14.73
C GLU A 9 -27.70 28.82 14.00
N TYR A 10 -27.48 27.51 13.86
CA TYR A 10 -28.41 26.60 13.20
C TYR A 10 -29.68 26.39 14.00
N GLN A 11 -29.59 26.25 15.32
CA GLN A 11 -30.75 26.15 16.23
C GLN A 11 -31.55 27.46 16.27
N GLN A 12 -30.88 28.61 16.20
CA GLN A 12 -31.51 29.91 16.15
C GLN A 12 -32.23 30.18 14.81
N ALA A 13 -31.79 29.56 13.73
CA ALA A 13 -32.42 29.69 12.41
C ALA A 13 -33.71 28.86 12.24
N GLY A 14 -34.11 28.08 13.26
CA GLY A 14 -35.39 27.36 13.29
C GLY A 14 -35.42 26.12 12.39
N TYR A 15 -34.27 25.51 12.07
CA TYR A 15 -34.23 24.25 11.33
C TYR A 15 -34.60 23.08 12.27
N GLU A 16 -35.63 22.32 11.88
CA GLU A 16 -36.11 21.16 12.63
C GLU A 16 -35.25 19.88 12.41
N GLU A 17 -34.26 19.91 11.48
CA GLU A 17 -33.43 18.74 11.20
C GLU A 17 -32.33 18.56 12.24
N ASP A 18 -32.04 17.31 12.59
CA ASP A 18 -30.92 16.92 13.44
C ASP A 18 -29.60 17.48 12.85
N PRO A 19 -28.81 18.26 13.59
CA PRO A 19 -27.54 18.81 13.14
C PRO A 19 -26.59 17.75 12.58
N LEU A 20 -26.60 16.54 13.15
CA LEU A 20 -25.79 15.41 12.67
C LEU A 20 -26.24 14.93 11.27
N ALA A 21 -27.55 14.85 11.05
CA ALA A 21 -28.12 14.49 9.75
C ALA A 21 -27.77 15.53 8.67
N LEU A 22 -27.77 16.82 9.04
CA LEU A 22 -27.37 17.89 8.12
C LEU A 22 -25.88 17.82 7.81
N MET A 23 -25.00 17.66 8.80
CA MET A 23 -23.57 17.50 8.57
C MET A 23 -23.28 16.33 7.61
N THR A 24 -23.96 15.20 7.83
CA THR A 24 -23.85 14.04 6.93
C THR A 24 -24.27 14.37 5.50
N LYS A 25 -25.40 15.10 5.34
CA LYS A 25 -25.85 15.56 4.00
C LYS A 25 -24.84 16.48 3.34
N ILE A 26 -24.29 17.44 4.08
CA ILE A 26 -23.27 18.38 3.59
C ILE A 26 -22.02 17.61 3.16
N GLN A 27 -21.56 16.64 3.95
CA GLN A 27 -20.41 15.82 3.62
C GLN A 27 -20.63 15.01 2.32
N VAL A 28 -21.78 14.35 2.18
CA VAL A 28 -22.13 13.62 0.96
C VAL A 28 -22.18 14.54 -0.26
N ILE A 29 -22.79 15.72 -0.14
CA ILE A 29 -22.87 16.69 -1.25
C ILE A 29 -21.45 17.19 -1.60
N SER A 30 -20.62 17.49 -0.61
CA SER A 30 -19.25 17.96 -0.81
C SER A 30 -18.39 16.89 -1.53
N GLU A 31 -18.53 15.64 -1.15
CA GLU A 31 -17.86 14.50 -1.78
C GLU A 31 -18.32 14.32 -3.24
N LEU A 32 -19.64 14.32 -3.48
CA LEU A 32 -20.18 14.22 -4.84
C LEU A 32 -19.74 15.39 -5.73
N LEU A 33 -19.64 16.60 -5.17
CA LEU A 33 -19.14 17.77 -5.90
C LEU A 33 -17.66 17.61 -6.24
N GLY A 34 -16.86 17.10 -5.31
CA GLY A 34 -15.46 16.77 -5.55
C GLY A 34 -15.28 15.72 -6.64
N GLN A 35 -16.05 14.64 -6.60
CA GLN A 35 -16.06 13.61 -7.64
C GLN A 35 -16.47 14.19 -9.00
N TYR A 36 -17.50 15.04 -9.04
CA TYR A 36 -17.94 15.70 -10.29
C TYR A 36 -16.83 16.57 -10.88
N GLN A 37 -16.14 17.36 -10.04
CA GLN A 37 -15.02 18.19 -10.49
C GLN A 37 -13.87 17.35 -11.04
N ASN A 38 -13.53 16.25 -10.35
CA ASN A 38 -12.48 15.34 -10.80
C ASN A 38 -12.84 14.67 -12.12
N VAL A 39 -14.06 14.15 -12.26
CA VAL A 39 -14.52 13.48 -13.48
C VAL A 39 -14.56 14.47 -14.65
N SER A 40 -15.16 15.66 -14.46
CA SER A 40 -15.27 16.66 -15.52
C SER A 40 -13.93 17.30 -15.92
N GLY A 41 -12.98 17.39 -14.98
CA GLY A 41 -11.66 17.97 -15.20
C GLY A 41 -10.61 16.95 -15.65
N TYR A 42 -10.89 15.65 -15.64
CA TYR A 42 -9.87 14.61 -15.79
C TYR A 42 -9.14 14.67 -17.15
N GLN A 43 -9.85 14.85 -18.26
CA GLN A 43 -9.22 14.97 -19.57
C GLN A 43 -8.34 16.21 -19.68
N ALA A 44 -8.80 17.35 -19.14
CA ALA A 44 -8.00 18.57 -19.07
C ALA A 44 -6.74 18.39 -18.19
N TYR A 45 -6.85 17.61 -17.10
CA TYR A 45 -5.69 17.23 -16.29
C TYR A 45 -4.67 16.44 -17.10
N LEU A 46 -5.08 15.42 -17.86
CA LEU A 46 -4.17 14.63 -18.71
C LEU A 46 -3.48 15.49 -19.78
N GLU A 47 -4.23 16.40 -20.42
CA GLU A 47 -3.68 17.35 -21.40
C GLU A 47 -2.69 18.32 -20.75
N SER A 48 -2.95 18.74 -19.51
CA SER A 48 -2.06 19.65 -18.78
C SER A 48 -0.69 19.04 -18.53
N ILE A 49 -0.63 17.73 -18.22
CA ILE A 49 0.65 17.00 -18.01
C ILE A 49 1.50 17.05 -19.29
N GLN A 50 0.87 16.79 -20.44
CA GLN A 50 1.57 16.83 -21.71
C GLN A 50 2.07 18.25 -22.04
N THR A 51 1.19 19.23 -21.89
CA THR A 51 1.50 20.64 -22.15
C THR A 51 2.63 21.14 -21.25
N GLN A 52 2.61 20.81 -19.97
CA GLN A 52 3.66 21.18 -19.03
C GLN A 52 5.01 20.57 -19.42
N TYR A 53 5.04 19.30 -19.82
CA TYR A 53 6.27 18.66 -20.26
C TYR A 53 6.85 19.36 -21.53
N GLU A 54 6.01 19.66 -22.51
CA GLU A 54 6.44 20.35 -23.74
C GLU A 54 7.00 21.74 -23.42
N GLN A 55 6.32 22.51 -22.58
CA GLN A 55 6.80 23.83 -22.12
C GLN A 55 8.13 23.75 -21.37
N MET A 56 8.30 22.75 -20.52
CA MET A 56 9.56 22.53 -19.78
C MET A 56 10.69 22.10 -20.73
N LYS A 57 10.38 21.31 -21.77
CA LYS A 57 11.33 20.86 -22.77
C LYS A 57 11.84 21.99 -23.62
N ASP A 58 10.98 22.92 -24.00
CA ASP A 58 11.36 24.12 -24.78
C ASP A 58 12.07 25.18 -23.94
N SER A 59 12.02 25.05 -22.61
CA SER A 59 12.74 25.89 -21.67
C SER A 59 14.12 25.31 -21.36
N SER A 60 15.01 26.12 -20.78
CA SER A 60 16.33 25.65 -20.27
C SER A 60 16.22 24.78 -19.00
N PHE A 61 15.01 24.40 -18.57
CA PHE A 61 14.77 23.66 -17.32
C PHE A 61 15.52 22.32 -17.27
N TYR A 62 15.59 21.62 -18.38
CA TYR A 62 16.25 20.30 -18.47
C TYR A 62 17.75 20.38 -18.81
N GLU A 63 18.29 21.56 -19.12
CA GLU A 63 19.69 21.72 -19.43
C GLU A 63 20.58 21.23 -18.27
N GLY A 64 21.46 20.26 -18.54
CA GLY A 64 22.33 19.63 -17.53
C GLY A 64 21.61 18.69 -16.55
N ARG A 65 20.32 18.38 -16.78
CA ARG A 65 19.51 17.51 -15.90
C ARG A 65 18.89 16.32 -16.66
N PRO A 66 19.70 15.38 -17.20
CA PRO A 66 19.20 14.30 -18.06
C PRO A 66 18.22 13.36 -17.35
N TYR A 67 18.33 13.18 -16.05
CA TYR A 67 17.36 12.41 -15.27
C TYR A 67 15.99 13.09 -15.20
N ALA A 68 15.95 14.39 -14.96
CA ALA A 68 14.69 15.14 -14.90
C ALA A 68 13.94 15.11 -16.25
N GLU A 69 14.66 15.23 -17.37
CA GLU A 69 14.10 15.09 -18.70
C GLU A 69 13.53 13.69 -18.95
N ALA A 70 14.30 12.65 -18.62
CA ALA A 70 13.86 11.26 -18.74
C ALA A 70 12.64 10.97 -17.85
N GLN A 71 12.59 11.55 -16.65
CA GLN A 71 11.45 11.44 -15.75
C GLN A 71 10.20 12.12 -16.32
N GLY A 72 10.33 13.34 -16.82
CA GLY A 72 9.23 14.09 -17.46
C GLY A 72 8.67 13.32 -18.66
N LYS A 73 9.55 12.82 -19.54
CA LYS A 73 9.18 12.01 -20.69
C LYS A 73 8.41 10.75 -20.28
N LYS A 74 8.94 10.02 -19.29
CA LYS A 74 8.27 8.82 -18.79
C LYS A 74 6.92 9.10 -18.16
N THR A 75 6.80 10.17 -17.40
CA THR A 75 5.51 10.62 -16.82
C THR A 75 4.50 10.86 -17.93
N THR A 76 4.86 11.62 -18.93
CA THR A 76 3.98 11.92 -20.08
C THR A 76 3.57 10.65 -20.83
N GLU A 77 4.51 9.74 -21.07
CA GLU A 77 4.23 8.47 -21.75
C GLU A 77 3.28 7.56 -20.94
N ASP A 78 3.42 7.54 -19.60
CA ASP A 78 2.57 6.71 -18.75
C ASP A 78 1.15 7.31 -18.65
N PHE A 79 1.01 8.62 -18.52
CA PHE A 79 -0.29 9.29 -18.50
C PHE A 79 -0.98 9.32 -19.87
N ALA A 80 -0.23 9.34 -20.97
CA ALA A 80 -0.79 9.26 -22.31
C ALA A 80 -1.59 7.96 -22.55
N LYS A 81 -1.25 6.88 -21.84
CA LYS A 81 -2.00 5.61 -21.91
C LYS A 81 -3.41 5.73 -21.34
N LEU A 82 -3.66 6.73 -20.48
CA LEU A 82 -4.96 6.98 -19.86
C LEU A 82 -5.87 7.87 -20.71
N GLN A 83 -5.40 8.40 -21.84
CA GLN A 83 -6.24 9.17 -22.74
C GLN A 83 -7.46 8.33 -23.17
N GLY A 84 -8.64 8.91 -23.08
CA GLY A 84 -9.91 8.22 -23.33
C GLY A 84 -10.44 7.41 -22.15
N THR A 85 -9.76 7.40 -20.98
CA THR A 85 -10.34 6.87 -19.76
C THR A 85 -11.37 7.86 -19.22
N GLU A 86 -12.59 7.40 -19.02
CA GLU A 86 -13.70 8.21 -18.49
C GLU A 86 -13.99 7.77 -17.05
N PRO A 87 -13.51 8.51 -16.03
CA PRO A 87 -13.90 8.25 -14.65
C PRO A 87 -15.41 8.41 -14.47
N GLU A 88 -15.99 7.61 -13.58
CA GLU A 88 -17.43 7.60 -13.30
C GLU A 88 -17.70 8.07 -11.88
N ILE A 89 -18.75 8.87 -11.67
CA ILE A 89 -19.22 9.21 -10.33
C ILE A 89 -19.84 7.97 -9.70
N GLY A 90 -19.47 7.68 -8.47
CA GLY A 90 -20.02 6.51 -7.78
C GLY A 90 -19.64 6.45 -6.31
N MET A 91 -20.21 5.49 -5.61
CA MET A 91 -19.94 5.29 -4.19
C MET A 91 -18.50 4.79 -3.97
N ASN A 92 -17.71 5.54 -3.20
CA ASN A 92 -16.29 5.27 -2.92
C ASN A 92 -16.04 4.78 -1.49
N TRP A 93 -16.95 5.06 -0.55
CA TRP A 93 -16.72 4.89 0.89
C TRP A 93 -16.18 3.53 1.30
N GLY A 94 -16.65 2.44 0.67
CA GLY A 94 -16.12 1.11 0.96
C GLY A 94 -14.67 0.92 0.51
N VAL A 95 -14.28 1.54 -0.60
CA VAL A 95 -12.90 1.50 -1.12
C VAL A 95 -11.98 2.37 -0.27
N GLU A 96 -12.40 3.60 0.05
CA GLU A 96 -11.67 4.54 0.91
C GLU A 96 -11.44 3.95 2.30
N ALA A 97 -12.48 3.37 2.92
CA ALA A 97 -12.35 2.69 4.21
C ALA A 97 -11.33 1.54 4.18
N LEU A 98 -11.20 0.83 3.05
CA LEU A 98 -10.20 -0.22 2.88
C LEU A 98 -8.78 0.33 2.65
N MET A 99 -8.65 1.51 2.05
CA MET A 99 -7.36 2.19 1.86
C MET A 99 -6.80 2.76 3.15
N GLU A 100 -7.66 3.29 4.01
CA GLU A 100 -7.27 3.86 5.30
C GLU A 100 -6.95 2.78 6.35
N GLU A 101 -7.46 1.56 6.18
CA GLU A 101 -7.32 0.51 7.16
C GLU A 101 -5.96 -0.19 7.04
N GLN A 102 -5.12 -0.05 8.05
CA GLN A 102 -3.75 -0.60 8.10
C GLN A 102 -3.55 -1.58 9.27
N ILE A 103 -4.38 -1.51 10.31
CA ILE A 103 -4.23 -2.26 11.57
C ILE A 103 -4.23 -3.77 11.32
N SER A 104 -4.98 -4.25 10.35
CA SER A 104 -5.07 -5.68 10.06
C SER A 104 -3.76 -6.25 9.54
N SER A 105 -3.01 -5.50 8.75
CA SER A 105 -1.68 -5.91 8.29
C SER A 105 -0.70 -6.00 9.45
N GLU A 106 -0.75 -5.08 10.40
CA GLU A 106 0.08 -5.08 11.61
C GLU A 106 -0.24 -6.29 12.50
N ILE A 107 -1.52 -6.58 12.73
CA ILE A 107 -1.96 -7.77 13.47
C ILE A 107 -1.47 -9.04 12.77
N LEU A 108 -1.58 -9.12 11.45
CA LEU A 108 -1.14 -10.28 10.69
C LEU A 108 0.37 -10.51 10.79
N ILE A 109 1.18 -9.44 10.80
CA ILE A 109 2.63 -9.51 11.03
C ILE A 109 2.94 -10.04 12.43
N LEU A 110 2.22 -9.57 13.46
CA LEU A 110 2.40 -10.05 14.82
C LEU A 110 2.02 -11.54 14.96
N LEU A 111 0.95 -11.98 14.31
CA LEU A 111 0.56 -13.38 14.28
C LEU A 111 1.61 -14.23 13.55
N ALA A 112 2.14 -13.77 12.42
CA ALA A 112 3.22 -14.44 11.69
C ALA A 112 4.49 -14.58 12.55
N LEU A 113 4.86 -13.52 13.28
CA LEU A 113 5.97 -13.57 14.25
C LEU A 113 5.73 -14.63 15.34
N GLY A 114 4.51 -14.67 15.90
CA GLY A 114 4.12 -15.70 16.88
C GLY A 114 4.25 -17.12 16.34
N ILE A 115 3.80 -17.36 15.10
CA ILE A 115 3.96 -18.66 14.43
C ILE A 115 5.44 -19.03 14.29
N CYS A 116 6.29 -18.09 13.85
CA CYS A 116 7.73 -18.32 13.71
C CYS A 116 8.37 -18.68 15.06
N ILE A 117 8.02 -17.96 16.13
CA ILE A 117 8.52 -18.23 17.49
C ILE A 117 8.12 -19.63 17.94
N VAL A 118 6.84 -20.01 17.82
CA VAL A 118 6.33 -21.31 18.24
C VAL A 118 7.03 -22.45 17.49
N LEU A 119 7.12 -22.35 16.15
CA LEU A 119 7.73 -23.39 15.31
C LEU A 119 9.22 -23.62 15.60
N VAL A 120 9.94 -22.60 16.06
CA VAL A 120 11.36 -22.71 16.34
C VAL A 120 11.63 -23.04 17.80
N SER A 121 10.85 -22.50 18.75
CA SER A 121 11.03 -22.74 20.17
C SER A 121 10.74 -24.18 20.56
N GLN A 122 9.76 -24.85 19.93
CA GLN A 122 9.44 -26.26 20.21
C GLN A 122 10.62 -27.19 19.99
N ASP A 123 11.40 -27.01 18.91
CA ASP A 123 12.57 -27.88 18.68
C ASP A 123 13.69 -27.66 19.69
N ARG A 124 13.79 -26.44 20.21
CA ARG A 124 14.84 -26.07 21.17
C ARG A 124 14.54 -26.62 22.59
N THR A 125 13.26 -26.61 22.96
CA THR A 125 12.81 -27.10 24.27
C THR A 125 12.92 -28.63 24.40
N HIS A 126 12.83 -29.36 23.29
CA HIS A 126 12.85 -30.82 23.29
C HIS A 126 14.19 -31.45 22.88
N ASP A 127 15.27 -30.63 22.75
CA ASP A 127 16.63 -31.07 22.34
C ASP A 127 16.65 -31.89 21.02
N LEU A 128 15.61 -31.76 20.21
CA LEU A 128 15.46 -32.46 18.94
C LEU A 128 16.53 -32.03 17.90
N PHE A 129 17.18 -30.89 18.11
CA PHE A 129 18.23 -30.37 17.24
C PHE A 129 19.44 -31.31 17.11
N GLY A 130 19.82 -31.98 18.21
CA GLY A 130 20.93 -32.94 18.21
C GLY A 130 20.60 -34.22 17.42
N LEU A 131 19.38 -34.72 17.58
CA LEU A 131 18.88 -35.91 16.87
C LEU A 131 18.69 -35.66 15.38
N LEU A 132 18.19 -34.47 15.00
CA LEU A 132 17.94 -34.12 13.60
C LEU A 132 19.21 -33.82 12.81
N ARG A 133 20.27 -33.33 13.45
CA ARG A 133 21.60 -33.15 12.85
C ARG A 133 22.26 -34.45 12.48
N SER A 134 21.99 -35.52 13.21
CA SER A 134 22.56 -36.87 12.95
C SER A 134 21.91 -37.57 11.77
N CYS A 135 20.72 -37.15 11.33
CA CYS A 135 20.02 -37.72 10.19
C CYS A 135 20.47 -37.06 8.88
N ARG A 136 21.12 -37.85 7.98
CA ARG A 136 21.69 -37.36 6.70
C ARG A 136 20.72 -36.56 5.80
N ARG A 137 19.39 -36.73 5.91
CA ARG A 137 18.34 -36.04 5.19
C ARG A 137 17.36 -35.24 6.09
N GLY A 138 17.47 -35.37 7.41
CA GLY A 138 16.47 -34.86 8.35
C GLY A 138 16.44 -33.34 8.44
N HIS A 139 17.61 -32.71 8.39
CA HIS A 139 17.72 -31.26 8.62
C HIS A 139 17.05 -30.42 7.53
N GLY A 140 17.34 -30.70 6.26
CA GLY A 140 16.75 -29.95 5.15
C GLY A 140 15.23 -30.17 5.01
N CYS A 141 14.77 -31.40 5.24
CA CYS A 141 13.36 -31.75 5.19
C CYS A 141 12.56 -31.08 6.32
N LEU A 142 13.14 -30.98 7.52
CA LEU A 142 12.51 -30.28 8.65
C LEU A 142 12.39 -28.78 8.40
N ILE A 143 13.45 -28.14 7.89
CA ILE A 143 13.44 -26.71 7.55
C ILE A 143 12.35 -26.47 6.50
N ALA A 144 12.33 -27.26 5.42
CA ALA A 144 11.32 -27.12 4.38
C ALA A 144 9.89 -27.31 4.92
N ALA A 145 9.69 -28.28 5.82
CA ALA A 145 8.40 -28.49 6.48
C ALA A 145 7.97 -27.29 7.33
N LYS A 146 8.90 -26.66 8.07
CA LYS A 146 8.61 -25.46 8.86
C LYS A 146 8.22 -24.27 7.98
N PHE A 147 8.94 -24.07 6.88
CA PHE A 147 8.56 -23.04 5.90
C PHE A 147 7.17 -23.32 5.33
N ALA A 148 6.90 -24.56 4.91
CA ALA A 148 5.60 -24.93 4.37
C ALA A 148 4.47 -24.68 5.39
N ILE A 149 4.65 -25.10 6.64
CA ILE A 149 3.65 -24.89 7.71
C ILE A 149 3.45 -23.39 7.96
N ALA A 150 4.54 -22.63 8.17
CA ALA A 150 4.46 -21.20 8.47
C ALA A 150 3.77 -20.44 7.34
N LEU A 151 4.23 -20.63 6.10
CA LEU A 151 3.69 -19.91 4.94
C LEU A 151 2.22 -20.29 4.67
N THR A 152 1.88 -21.58 4.79
CA THR A 152 0.48 -22.03 4.64
C THR A 152 -0.42 -21.44 5.72
N ALA A 153 0.00 -21.47 6.99
CA ALA A 153 -0.77 -20.89 8.09
C ALA A 153 -0.98 -19.37 7.90
N VAL A 154 0.08 -18.64 7.55
CA VAL A 154 -0.01 -17.19 7.30
C VAL A 154 -0.84 -16.88 6.07
N LEU A 155 -0.77 -17.69 5.01
CA LEU A 155 -1.61 -17.56 3.82
C LEU A 155 -3.10 -17.67 4.19
N PHE A 156 -3.49 -18.69 4.95
CA PHE A 156 -4.89 -18.86 5.40
C PHE A 156 -5.34 -17.72 6.30
N LEU A 157 -4.49 -17.28 7.24
CA LEU A 157 -4.79 -16.13 8.10
C LEU A 157 -4.95 -14.86 7.27
N GLY A 158 -4.07 -14.59 6.32
CA GLY A 158 -4.13 -13.42 5.45
C GLY A 158 -5.40 -13.40 4.59
N ILE A 159 -5.76 -14.52 3.95
CA ILE A 159 -7.00 -14.64 3.19
C ILE A 159 -8.22 -14.41 4.10
N SER A 160 -8.20 -14.94 5.32
CA SER A 160 -9.31 -14.77 6.27
C SER A 160 -9.44 -13.32 6.74
N VAL A 161 -8.33 -12.67 7.09
CA VAL A 161 -8.30 -11.29 7.58
C VAL A 161 -8.72 -10.34 6.46
N TYR A 162 -8.05 -10.36 5.32
CA TYR A 162 -8.36 -9.46 4.21
C TYR A 162 -9.72 -9.75 3.58
N GLY A 163 -10.12 -11.02 3.48
CA GLY A 163 -11.45 -11.40 3.01
C GLY A 163 -12.56 -10.90 3.93
N SER A 164 -12.35 -10.95 5.26
CA SER A 164 -13.31 -10.40 6.22
C SER A 164 -13.41 -8.88 6.14
N GLN A 165 -12.30 -8.17 5.94
CA GLN A 165 -12.29 -6.72 5.74
C GLN A 165 -13.12 -6.30 4.52
N ILE A 166 -12.84 -6.93 3.37
CA ILE A 166 -13.58 -6.66 2.14
C ILE A 166 -15.07 -6.93 2.34
N ALA A 167 -15.42 -8.05 3.01
CA ALA A 167 -16.82 -8.40 3.26
C ALA A 167 -17.53 -7.41 4.20
N ILE A 168 -16.82 -6.92 5.24
CA ILE A 168 -17.33 -5.92 6.18
C ILE A 168 -17.52 -4.57 5.46
N ALA A 169 -16.50 -4.10 4.74
CA ALA A 169 -16.58 -2.84 4.00
C ALA A 169 -17.71 -2.87 2.96
N TRP A 170 -17.86 -3.99 2.24
CA TRP A 170 -18.96 -4.18 1.30
C TRP A 170 -20.32 -4.07 1.98
N LYS A 171 -20.48 -4.73 3.13
CA LYS A 171 -21.75 -4.77 3.85
C LYS A 171 -22.13 -3.44 4.50
N LEU A 172 -21.14 -2.71 5.05
CA LEU A 172 -21.37 -1.48 5.81
C LEU A 172 -21.44 -0.24 4.91
N TYR A 173 -20.54 -0.14 3.94
CA TYR A 173 -20.36 1.07 3.13
C TYR A 173 -20.76 0.90 1.67
N GLY A 174 -20.82 -0.36 1.18
CA GLY A 174 -20.97 -0.63 -0.25
C GLY A 174 -19.66 -0.37 -1.02
N MET A 175 -19.55 -0.96 -2.21
CA MET A 175 -18.34 -0.85 -3.05
C MET A 175 -18.61 -0.15 -4.38
N GLY A 176 -19.87 0.19 -4.68
CA GLY A 176 -20.26 0.75 -5.97
C GLY A 176 -19.94 -0.19 -7.14
N ASN A 177 -19.72 0.41 -8.33
CA ASN A 177 -19.32 -0.32 -9.53
C ASN A 177 -17.80 -0.59 -9.51
N LEU A 178 -17.40 -1.85 -9.27
CA LEU A 178 -15.99 -2.26 -9.25
C LEU A 178 -15.33 -2.29 -10.63
N ASN A 179 -16.10 -2.23 -11.73
CA ASN A 179 -15.57 -2.25 -13.09
C ASN A 179 -15.22 -0.85 -13.61
N ARG A 180 -15.58 0.22 -12.89
CA ARG A 180 -15.19 1.58 -13.26
C ARG A 180 -13.68 1.77 -13.15
N PRO A 181 -13.08 2.73 -13.88
CA PRO A 181 -11.68 3.07 -13.75
C PRO A 181 -11.32 3.45 -12.31
N MET A 182 -10.13 3.08 -11.84
CA MET A 182 -9.68 3.42 -10.48
C MET A 182 -9.59 4.93 -10.25
N GLN A 183 -9.38 5.71 -11.30
CA GLN A 183 -9.36 7.19 -11.28
C GLN A 183 -10.73 7.81 -10.91
N SER A 184 -11.78 7.00 -10.81
CA SER A 184 -13.08 7.39 -10.28
C SER A 184 -13.11 7.58 -8.77
N VAL A 185 -12.09 7.09 -8.06
CA VAL A 185 -11.88 7.29 -6.63
C VAL A 185 -10.99 8.52 -6.44
N ASN A 186 -11.40 9.45 -5.57
CA ASN A 186 -10.72 10.74 -5.43
C ASN A 186 -9.24 10.61 -5.10
N GLU A 187 -8.90 9.71 -4.20
CA GLU A 187 -7.52 9.46 -3.76
C GLU A 187 -6.65 8.81 -4.85
N LEU A 188 -7.27 8.20 -5.87
CA LEU A 188 -6.59 7.47 -6.93
C LEU A 188 -6.61 8.19 -8.29
N ASN A 189 -7.14 9.42 -8.34
CA ASN A 189 -7.32 10.17 -9.59
C ASN A 189 -5.98 10.52 -10.28
N GLU A 190 -4.91 10.71 -9.50
CA GLU A 190 -3.55 11.00 -9.99
C GLU A 190 -2.75 9.75 -10.37
N SER A 191 -3.33 8.57 -10.22
CA SER A 191 -2.66 7.33 -10.57
C SER A 191 -2.53 7.14 -12.09
N ALA A 192 -1.32 6.85 -12.57
CA ALA A 192 -1.06 6.58 -13.99
C ALA A 192 -1.36 5.13 -14.40
N ARG A 193 -2.12 4.35 -13.60
CA ARG A 193 -2.40 2.95 -13.88
C ARG A 193 -3.75 2.73 -14.52
N GLN A 194 -3.78 1.89 -15.56
CA GLN A 194 -5.01 1.43 -16.20
C GLN A 194 -5.60 0.23 -15.45
N LEU A 195 -6.19 0.47 -14.30
CA LEU A 195 -6.88 -0.56 -13.53
C LEU A 195 -8.33 -0.15 -13.29
N THR A 196 -9.19 -1.14 -13.11
CA THR A 196 -10.52 -0.91 -12.53
C THR A 196 -10.40 -0.83 -11.00
N VAL A 197 -11.41 -0.31 -10.33
CA VAL A 197 -11.47 -0.27 -8.85
C VAL A 197 -11.32 -1.68 -8.28
N GLY A 198 -11.99 -2.69 -8.86
CA GLY A 198 -11.85 -4.08 -8.46
C GLY A 198 -10.45 -4.65 -8.73
N GLY A 199 -9.84 -4.27 -9.86
CA GLY A 199 -8.46 -4.62 -10.21
C GLY A 199 -7.45 -4.01 -9.23
N TYR A 200 -7.67 -2.75 -8.82
CA TYR A 200 -6.88 -2.09 -7.78
C TYR A 200 -6.96 -2.84 -6.44
N LEU A 201 -8.17 -3.14 -5.95
CA LEU A 201 -8.34 -3.85 -4.68
C LEU A 201 -7.67 -5.22 -4.69
N LEU A 202 -7.79 -5.96 -5.81
CA LEU A 202 -7.13 -7.25 -5.97
C LEU A 202 -5.60 -7.11 -5.94
N ASP A 203 -5.03 -6.17 -6.69
CA ASP A 203 -3.58 -5.92 -6.73
C ASP A 203 -3.07 -5.47 -5.35
N TYR A 204 -3.82 -4.59 -4.67
CA TYR A 204 -3.51 -4.08 -3.33
C TYR A 204 -3.42 -5.22 -2.31
N TYR A 205 -4.46 -6.04 -2.17
CA TYR A 205 -4.47 -7.13 -1.18
C TYR A 205 -3.53 -8.28 -1.54
N LEU A 206 -3.34 -8.57 -2.83
CA LEU A 206 -2.37 -9.55 -3.27
C LEU A 206 -0.94 -9.14 -2.88
N ARG A 207 -0.60 -7.86 -3.03
CA ARG A 207 0.70 -7.32 -2.59
C ARG A 207 0.90 -7.43 -1.09
N HIS A 208 -0.12 -7.07 -0.30
CA HIS A 208 -0.06 -7.21 1.15
C HIS A 208 0.15 -8.67 1.56
N LEU A 209 -0.56 -9.59 0.93
CA LEU A 209 -0.41 -11.02 1.20
C LEU A 209 1.00 -11.52 0.85
N ILE A 210 1.54 -11.14 -0.31
CA ILE A 210 2.91 -11.46 -0.70
C ILE A 210 3.90 -10.86 0.30
N ALA A 211 3.73 -9.60 0.69
CA ALA A 211 4.58 -8.92 1.65
C ALA A 211 4.66 -9.66 2.99
N VAL A 212 3.51 -10.07 3.54
CA VAL A 212 3.47 -10.84 4.79
C VAL A 212 4.15 -12.20 4.64
N LEU A 213 3.95 -12.89 3.51
CA LEU A 213 4.60 -14.18 3.26
C LEU A 213 6.12 -14.04 3.16
N VAL A 214 6.62 -13.02 2.43
CA VAL A 214 8.06 -12.74 2.32
C VAL A 214 8.65 -12.38 3.68
N LEU A 215 7.97 -11.51 4.43
CA LEU A 215 8.40 -11.13 5.77
C LEU A 215 8.41 -12.34 6.73
N THR A 216 7.41 -13.22 6.63
CA THR A 216 7.35 -14.47 7.41
C THR A 216 8.54 -15.37 7.08
N ALA A 217 8.85 -15.54 5.80
CA ALA A 217 10.00 -16.33 5.37
C ALA A 217 11.31 -15.73 5.89
N PHE A 218 11.48 -14.42 5.83
CA PHE A 218 12.64 -13.71 6.36
C PHE A 218 12.78 -13.89 7.88
N MET A 219 11.69 -13.66 8.64
CA MET A 219 11.68 -13.89 10.09
C MET A 219 12.04 -15.33 10.43
N LEU A 220 11.46 -16.31 9.72
CA LEU A 220 11.75 -17.72 9.96
C LEU A 220 13.22 -18.05 9.66
N CYS A 221 13.82 -17.50 8.60
CA CYS A 221 15.25 -17.60 8.32
C CYS A 221 16.09 -17.08 9.48
N LEU A 222 15.77 -15.91 10.03
CA LEU A 222 16.49 -15.34 11.17
C LEU A 222 16.37 -16.24 12.42
N PHE A 223 15.16 -16.70 12.73
CA PHE A 223 14.93 -17.58 13.88
C PHE A 223 15.63 -18.93 13.75
N LEU A 224 15.76 -19.47 12.55
CA LEU A 224 16.49 -20.72 12.30
C LEU A 224 18.01 -20.53 12.32
N SER A 225 18.52 -19.37 11.92
CA SER A 225 19.94 -19.07 11.87
C SER A 225 20.53 -18.70 13.23
N ILE A 226 19.76 -18.01 14.08
CA ILE A 226 20.23 -17.53 15.38
C ILE A 226 19.87 -18.57 16.46
N TYR A 227 20.87 -19.01 17.23
CA TYR A 227 20.70 -20.07 18.25
C TYR A 227 19.69 -19.70 19.35
N SER A 228 19.68 -18.46 19.83
CA SER A 228 18.79 -18.00 20.89
C SER A 228 17.52 -17.36 20.31
N THR A 229 16.34 -17.81 20.74
CA THR A 229 15.05 -17.22 20.33
C THR A 229 14.94 -15.76 20.75
N MET A 230 15.43 -15.41 21.95
CA MET A 230 15.44 -14.04 22.43
C MET A 230 16.35 -13.15 21.59
N THR A 231 17.55 -13.62 21.24
CA THR A 231 18.46 -12.88 20.37
C THR A 231 17.84 -12.68 18.97
N ALA A 232 17.19 -13.71 18.41
CA ALA A 232 16.50 -13.57 17.12
C ALA A 232 15.37 -12.54 17.18
N LEU A 233 14.59 -12.53 18.25
CA LEU A 233 13.52 -11.53 18.46
C LEU A 233 14.09 -10.11 18.52
N VAL A 234 15.19 -9.89 19.25
CA VAL A 234 15.87 -8.59 19.33
C VAL A 234 16.36 -8.16 17.94
N VAL A 235 16.96 -9.08 17.16
CA VAL A 235 17.42 -8.77 15.79
C VAL A 235 16.24 -8.40 14.88
N VAL A 236 15.14 -9.15 14.93
CA VAL A 236 13.91 -8.80 14.17
C VAL A 236 13.41 -7.41 14.56
N GLY A 237 13.37 -7.12 15.88
CA GLY A 237 12.97 -5.79 16.37
C GLY A 237 13.88 -4.66 15.88
N ILE A 238 15.21 -4.87 15.91
CA ILE A 238 16.17 -3.89 15.38
C ILE A 238 15.94 -3.67 13.87
N CYS A 239 15.77 -4.74 13.09
CA CYS A 239 15.50 -4.64 11.66
C CYS A 239 14.19 -3.86 11.40
N ALA A 240 13.13 -4.14 12.16
CA ALA A 240 11.87 -3.41 12.04
C ALA A 240 12.01 -1.92 12.33
N VAL A 241 12.75 -1.55 13.41
CA VAL A 241 13.02 -0.16 13.76
C VAL A 241 13.85 0.54 12.66
N LEU A 242 14.89 -0.13 12.13
CA LEU A 242 15.70 0.44 11.05
C LEU A 242 14.87 0.68 9.78
N CYS A 243 13.99 -0.26 9.42
CA CYS A 243 13.06 -0.08 8.30
C CYS A 243 12.11 1.09 8.56
N ALA A 244 11.50 1.19 9.74
CA ALA A 244 10.60 2.29 10.10
C ALA A 244 11.31 3.65 10.07
N VAL A 245 12.52 3.76 10.63
CA VAL A 245 13.32 4.99 10.58
C VAL A 245 13.69 5.35 9.14
N GLY A 246 14.08 4.38 8.32
CA GLY A 246 14.38 4.59 6.90
C GLY A 246 13.16 5.09 6.12
N TYR A 247 11.97 4.57 6.42
CA TYR A 247 10.73 4.98 5.79
C TYR A 247 10.33 6.42 6.16
N TRP A 248 10.28 6.74 7.46
CA TRP A 248 9.78 8.06 7.90
C TRP A 248 10.81 9.20 7.82
N LYS A 249 12.11 8.90 7.80
CA LYS A 249 13.15 9.95 7.74
C LYS A 249 13.61 10.32 6.34
N VAL A 250 13.36 9.47 5.35
CA VAL A 250 13.72 9.74 3.97
C VAL A 250 12.50 10.26 3.21
N PRO A 251 12.49 11.54 2.78
CA PRO A 251 11.36 12.10 2.03
C PRO A 251 11.20 11.41 0.66
N GLU A 252 9.97 11.34 0.19
CA GLU A 252 9.59 10.78 -1.11
C GLU A 252 10.27 11.48 -2.29
N ILE A 253 10.56 12.78 -2.15
CA ILE A 253 11.17 13.63 -3.19
C ILE A 253 12.72 13.63 -3.12
N ALA A 254 13.32 12.95 -2.14
CA ALA A 254 14.77 12.94 -1.97
C ALA A 254 15.48 12.17 -3.10
N VAL A 255 16.75 12.52 -3.33
CA VAL A 255 17.64 11.76 -4.25
C VAL A 255 17.70 10.28 -3.86
N ASN A 256 17.56 9.97 -2.58
CA ASN A 256 17.55 8.62 -2.03
C ASN A 256 16.14 8.09 -1.78
N SER A 257 15.13 8.55 -2.50
CA SER A 257 13.73 8.12 -2.38
C SER A 257 13.55 6.60 -2.56
N TRP A 258 14.51 5.91 -3.21
CA TRP A 258 14.52 4.46 -3.29
C TRP A 258 14.54 3.78 -1.90
N ILE A 259 15.15 4.41 -0.86
CA ILE A 259 15.14 3.90 0.51
C ILE A 259 13.71 3.93 1.09
N HIS A 260 12.92 4.95 0.75
CA HIS A 260 11.52 5.06 1.14
C HIS A 260 10.66 4.02 0.41
N PHE A 261 10.70 4.01 -0.91
CA PHE A 261 9.80 3.20 -1.74
C PHE A 261 10.15 1.71 -1.81
N LEU A 262 11.42 1.31 -1.67
CA LEU A 262 11.82 -0.10 -1.62
C LEU A 262 11.87 -0.66 -0.19
N ASN A 263 11.45 0.11 0.80
CA ASN A 263 11.40 -0.30 2.19
C ASN A 263 10.29 -1.33 2.42
N PRO A 264 10.52 -2.39 3.25
CA PRO A 264 9.44 -3.31 3.65
C PRO A 264 8.23 -2.63 4.30
N VAL A 265 8.38 -1.49 4.96
CA VAL A 265 7.25 -0.70 5.49
C VAL A 265 6.34 -0.21 4.37
N ALA A 266 6.89 0.22 3.23
CA ALA A 266 6.13 0.64 2.06
C ALA A 266 5.30 -0.50 1.42
N TRP A 267 5.60 -1.77 1.76
CA TRP A 267 4.79 -2.89 1.29
C TRP A 267 3.41 -2.92 1.93
N PHE A 268 3.31 -2.45 3.18
CA PHE A 268 2.08 -2.41 3.97
C PHE A 268 1.37 -1.07 3.90
N TRP A 269 2.11 0.01 3.60
CA TRP A 269 1.56 1.36 3.39
C TRP A 269 1.54 1.67 1.89
N SER A 270 1.09 0.70 1.11
CA SER A 270 1.14 0.77 -0.35
C SER A 270 0.05 1.64 -0.97
N SER A 271 -0.98 2.09 -0.23
CA SER A 271 -1.99 3.03 -0.73
C SER A 271 -1.34 4.26 -1.37
N GLN A 272 -0.35 4.86 -0.69
CA GLN A 272 0.40 6.02 -1.18
C GLN A 272 1.09 5.80 -2.55
N LEU A 273 1.49 4.54 -2.85
CA LEU A 273 2.08 4.18 -4.13
C LEU A 273 1.07 4.18 -5.29
N TYR A 274 -0.22 4.13 -4.97
CA TYR A 274 -1.32 4.20 -5.94
C TYR A 274 -1.95 5.60 -6.02
N GLU A 275 -1.97 6.35 -4.91
CA GLU A 275 -2.53 7.68 -4.81
C GLU A 275 -1.79 8.69 -5.69
N GLY A 276 -0.47 8.58 -5.78
CA GLY A 276 0.38 9.47 -6.58
C GLY A 276 1.17 8.74 -7.67
N TYR A 277 1.79 9.54 -8.54
CA TYR A 277 2.70 9.04 -9.55
C TYR A 277 4.15 9.34 -9.15
N TRP A 278 4.86 8.29 -8.68
CA TRP A 278 6.22 8.39 -8.18
C TRP A 278 7.20 7.65 -9.06
N ASN A 279 8.30 8.30 -9.44
CA ASN A 279 9.42 7.67 -10.12
C ASN A 279 10.66 7.72 -9.24
N ILE A 280 11.31 6.58 -9.07
CA ILE A 280 12.59 6.47 -8.37
C ILE A 280 13.74 6.44 -9.37
N ASN A 281 14.88 6.97 -8.95
CA ASN A 281 16.11 6.93 -9.74
C ASN A 281 16.83 5.61 -9.50
N LEU A 282 16.73 4.67 -10.44
CA LEU A 282 17.53 3.45 -10.44
C LEU A 282 18.60 3.56 -11.53
N PHE A 283 19.84 3.77 -11.09
CA PHE A 283 21.02 3.87 -11.98
C PHE A 283 20.87 4.91 -13.10
N GLY A 284 20.29 6.08 -12.79
CA GLY A 284 20.11 7.16 -13.76
C GLY A 284 18.86 7.02 -14.64
N LYS A 285 18.04 5.98 -14.44
CA LYS A 285 16.79 5.78 -15.16
C LYS A 285 15.57 5.97 -14.23
N PRO A 286 14.53 6.68 -14.68
CA PRO A 286 13.30 6.77 -13.93
C PRO A 286 12.53 5.44 -14.03
N VAL A 287 12.24 4.84 -12.88
CA VAL A 287 11.42 3.63 -12.77
C VAL A 287 10.24 3.96 -11.87
N ASN A 288 9.04 3.57 -12.29
CA ASN A 288 7.85 3.78 -11.47
C ASN A 288 8.00 3.07 -10.11
N ALA A 289 7.78 3.79 -9.02
CA ALA A 289 8.02 3.35 -7.65
C ALA A 289 7.24 2.07 -7.31
N LEU A 290 5.97 1.98 -7.73
CA LEU A 290 5.14 0.81 -7.50
C LEU A 290 5.68 -0.43 -8.24
N THR A 291 6.17 -0.28 -9.48
CA THR A 291 6.77 -1.36 -10.25
C THR A 291 8.08 -1.83 -9.60
N ALA A 292 8.94 -0.90 -9.21
CA ALA A 292 10.18 -1.22 -8.52
C ALA A 292 9.95 -1.90 -7.17
N ASN A 293 8.96 -1.42 -6.40
CA ASN A 293 8.55 -2.00 -5.13
C ASN A 293 8.08 -3.46 -5.31
N THR A 294 7.24 -3.74 -6.34
CA THR A 294 6.81 -5.11 -6.65
C THR A 294 7.97 -6.03 -7.00
N CYS A 295 8.88 -5.56 -7.86
CA CYS A 295 10.06 -6.36 -8.20
C CYS A 295 10.91 -6.66 -6.96
N PHE A 296 11.05 -5.69 -6.06
CA PHE A 296 11.82 -5.86 -4.82
C PHE A 296 11.15 -6.84 -3.83
N GLN A 297 9.82 -6.91 -3.79
CA GLN A 297 9.10 -7.91 -2.99
C GLN A 297 9.35 -9.35 -3.47
N LEU A 298 9.61 -9.55 -4.76
CA LEU A 298 9.74 -10.87 -5.38
C LEU A 298 11.18 -11.40 -5.42
N VAL A 299 12.17 -10.56 -5.12
CA VAL A 299 13.60 -10.91 -5.07
C VAL A 299 14.04 -11.24 -3.65
#